data_5b998d96eee46b421f9811e0b975ef95
#
_entry.id   5b998d96eee46b421f9811e0b975ef95
#
_cell.length_a   1.000
_cell.length_b   1.000
_cell.length_c   1.000
_cell.angle_alpha   90.00
_cell.angle_beta   90.00
_cell.angle_gamma   90.00
#
_symmetry.space_group_name_H-M   'P 1'
#
loop_
_entity.id
_entity.type
_entity.pdbx_description
1 polymer ?
#
loop_
_entity_poly.entity_id
_entity_poly.type
_entity_poly.pdbx_seq_one_letter_code
_entity_poly.pdbx_strand_id
1 'polypeptide(L)'
;MADLTPAQLTTLATEINTDPRAVGYTPASKTNKQIADLLNTQGAGTTPTKVNAGIVSVQVLLNSLVGTEVLALSAAASQALLIYFSGGSLDTSNANVRAGIAAIFAAGTTSRANLVAAVDRFQSRAEVLFGTGVVLDQRDVSLALNRAV
;
A
#
# COMPACT_ATOMS: atom_id res chain seq x y z
N MET A 1 4.35 -6.45 16.48
CA MET A 1 4.60 -5.46 17.54
C MET A 1 5.83 -4.68 17.12
N ALA A 2 5.71 -3.38 16.97
CA ALA A 2 6.86 -2.54 16.61
C ALA A 2 7.57 -2.13 17.91
N ASP A 3 8.84 -2.51 18.05
CA ASP A 3 9.64 -2.01 19.18
C ASP A 3 10.16 -0.60 18.82
N LEU A 4 9.32 0.41 19.07
CA LEU A 4 9.65 1.79 18.76
C LEU A 4 10.70 2.35 19.74
N THR A 5 11.70 3.02 19.18
CA THR A 5 12.69 3.77 19.97
C THR A 5 12.04 5.01 20.62
N PRO A 6 12.65 5.61 21.65
CA PRO A 6 12.13 6.84 22.26
C PRO A 6 11.94 7.99 21.26
N ALA A 7 12.81 8.13 20.25
CA ALA A 7 12.67 9.12 19.20
C ALA A 7 11.46 8.85 18.30
N GLN A 8 11.20 7.58 17.97
CA GLN A 8 10.02 7.17 17.19
C GLN A 8 8.73 7.36 18.00
N LEU A 9 8.73 7.10 19.30
CA LEU A 9 7.59 7.40 20.18
C LEU A 9 7.26 8.90 20.21
N THR A 10 8.29 9.76 20.25
CA THR A 10 8.11 11.21 20.15
C THR A 10 7.50 11.61 18.80
N THR A 11 7.97 11.01 17.71
CA THR A 11 7.39 11.22 16.37
C THR A 11 5.92 10.78 16.32
N LEU A 12 5.60 9.61 16.88
CA LEU A 12 4.24 9.09 16.95
C LEU A 12 3.33 10.00 17.79
N ALA A 13 3.80 10.47 18.94
CA ALA A 13 3.05 11.42 19.78
C ALA A 13 2.76 12.73 19.03
N THR A 14 3.73 13.26 18.31
CA THR A 14 3.57 14.46 17.49
C THR A 14 2.53 14.24 16.39
N GLU A 15 2.62 13.13 15.65
CA GLU A 15 1.66 12.77 14.60
C GLU A 15 0.23 12.72 15.15
N ILE A 16 0.02 12.02 16.27
CA ILE A 16 -1.31 11.86 16.87
C ILE A 16 -1.87 13.19 17.37
N ASN A 17 -1.07 14.03 18.01
CA ASN A 17 -1.51 15.28 18.61
C ASN A 17 -1.75 16.38 17.58
N THR A 18 -0.98 16.41 16.48
CA THR A 18 -1.11 17.46 15.45
C THR A 18 -2.01 17.06 14.29
N ASP A 19 -2.21 15.76 14.08
CA ASP A 19 -3.01 15.17 12.99
C ASP A 19 -2.77 15.87 11.62
N PRO A 20 -1.53 15.92 11.14
CA PRO A 20 -1.16 16.76 10.00
C PRO A 20 -1.80 16.30 8.68
N ARG A 21 -2.40 15.12 8.67
CA ARG A 21 -3.08 14.51 7.51
C ARG A 21 -4.59 14.42 7.68
N ALA A 22 -5.15 14.98 8.74
CA ALA A 22 -6.58 14.94 9.04
C ALA A 22 -7.13 13.48 9.05
N VAL A 23 -6.41 12.56 9.67
CA VAL A 23 -6.81 11.16 9.84
C VAL A 23 -7.93 11.02 10.87
N GLY A 24 -8.03 12.00 11.78
CA GLY A 24 -9.07 12.06 12.81
C GLY A 24 -8.69 11.31 14.08
N TYR A 25 -7.44 11.38 14.51
CA TYR A 25 -6.98 10.70 15.73
C TYR A 25 -7.74 11.13 16.98
N THR A 26 -8.05 12.42 17.14
CA THR A 26 -8.79 13.00 18.28
C THR A 26 -8.48 12.30 19.61
N PRO A 27 -7.25 12.43 20.15
CA PRO A 27 -6.79 11.62 21.27
C PRO A 27 -7.61 11.83 22.56
N ALA A 28 -8.30 12.96 22.72
CA ALA A 28 -9.17 13.21 23.86
C ALA A 28 -10.44 12.33 23.91
N SER A 29 -10.87 11.78 22.76
CA SER A 29 -12.13 11.03 22.63
C SER A 29 -11.97 9.60 22.16
N LYS A 30 -10.77 9.19 21.68
CA LYS A 30 -10.50 7.85 21.16
C LYS A 30 -9.61 7.03 22.12
N THR A 31 -9.86 5.73 22.15
CA THR A 31 -9.00 4.78 22.85
C THR A 31 -7.68 4.59 22.09
N ASN A 32 -6.66 4.09 22.79
CA ASN A 32 -5.36 3.78 22.18
C ASN A 32 -5.51 2.79 21.01
N LYS A 33 -6.43 1.80 21.16
CA LYS A 33 -6.73 0.85 20.08
C LYS A 33 -7.33 1.53 18.85
N GLN A 34 -8.30 2.40 19.03
CA GLN A 34 -8.93 3.14 17.93
C GLN A 34 -7.92 4.02 17.18
N ILE A 35 -6.98 4.64 17.89
CA ILE A 35 -5.91 5.43 17.29
C ILE A 35 -4.94 4.52 16.52
N ALA A 36 -4.55 3.36 17.09
CA ALA A 36 -3.72 2.40 16.40
C ALA A 36 -4.38 1.87 15.12
N ASP A 37 -5.68 1.56 15.17
CA ASP A 37 -6.44 1.12 14.00
C ASP A 37 -6.44 2.18 12.89
N LEU A 38 -6.61 3.46 13.23
CA LEU A 38 -6.53 4.58 12.28
C LEU A 38 -5.13 4.72 11.68
N LEU A 39 -4.07 4.62 12.50
CA LEU A 39 -2.68 4.68 12.04
C LEU A 39 -2.34 3.54 11.06
N ASN A 40 -2.94 2.36 11.24
CA ASN A 40 -2.76 1.20 10.39
C ASN A 40 -3.69 1.17 9.16
N THR A 41 -4.68 2.07 9.09
CA THR A 41 -5.59 2.13 7.95
C THR A 41 -4.86 2.64 6.70
N GLN A 42 -4.89 1.84 5.63
CA GLN A 42 -4.27 2.20 4.36
C GLN A 42 -4.99 3.37 3.70
N GLY A 43 -4.23 4.33 3.20
CA GLY A 43 -4.78 5.51 2.52
C GLY A 43 -5.55 6.48 3.41
N ALA A 44 -5.45 6.37 4.73
CA ALA A 44 -6.11 7.29 5.65
C ALA A 44 -5.54 8.72 5.56
N GLY A 45 -6.43 9.70 5.70
CA GLY A 45 -6.08 11.11 5.70
C GLY A 45 -5.94 11.73 4.31
N THR A 46 -5.51 12.98 4.28
CA THR A 46 -5.28 13.74 3.05
C THR A 46 -3.96 13.32 2.37
N THR A 47 -3.92 13.33 1.05
CA THR A 47 -2.73 13.00 0.24
C THR A 47 -2.09 11.65 0.63
N PRO A 48 -2.81 10.52 0.47
CA PRO A 48 -2.27 9.21 0.81
C PRO A 48 -1.08 8.85 -0.09
N THR A 49 -0.05 8.24 0.50
CA THR A 49 1.14 7.78 -0.21
C THR A 49 0.93 6.37 -0.75
N LYS A 50 1.35 6.11 -1.98
CA LYS A 50 1.34 4.77 -2.57
C LYS A 50 2.70 4.11 -2.46
N VAL A 51 2.69 2.81 -2.28
CA VAL A 51 3.86 1.93 -2.39
C VAL A 51 3.49 0.71 -3.19
N ASN A 52 4.51 -0.03 -3.58
CA ASN A 52 4.32 -1.31 -4.25
C ASN A 52 3.55 -2.30 -3.36
N ALA A 53 2.60 -3.01 -3.97
CA ALA A 53 1.76 -3.98 -3.25
C ALA A 53 2.52 -5.26 -2.82
N GLY A 54 3.72 -5.49 -3.33
CA GLY A 54 4.47 -6.72 -3.09
C GLY A 54 3.95 -7.88 -3.94
N ILE A 55 3.47 -8.94 -3.30
CA ILE A 55 2.89 -10.08 -4.01
C ILE A 55 1.43 -9.79 -4.38
N VAL A 56 1.13 -9.81 -5.68
CA VAL A 56 -0.21 -9.59 -6.23
C VAL A 56 -0.68 -10.86 -6.92
N SER A 57 -1.92 -11.29 -6.66
CA SER A 57 -2.48 -12.45 -7.33
C SER A 57 -2.74 -12.15 -8.81
N VAL A 58 -2.51 -13.16 -9.66
CA VAL A 58 -2.79 -13.08 -11.10
C VAL A 58 -4.27 -12.76 -11.35
N GLN A 59 -5.19 -13.23 -10.51
CA GLN A 59 -6.61 -12.92 -10.64
C GLN A 59 -6.90 -11.41 -10.55
N VAL A 60 -6.24 -10.70 -9.63
CA VAL A 60 -6.37 -9.23 -9.52
C VAL A 60 -5.87 -8.55 -10.79
N LEU A 61 -4.73 -9.01 -11.32
CA LEU A 61 -4.17 -8.46 -12.55
C LEU A 61 -5.05 -8.76 -13.78
N LEU A 62 -5.58 -9.98 -13.89
CA LEU A 62 -6.51 -10.35 -14.97
C LEU A 62 -7.79 -9.50 -14.94
N ASN A 63 -8.35 -9.26 -13.77
CA ASN A 63 -9.53 -8.41 -13.59
C ASN A 63 -9.28 -6.94 -13.97
N SER A 64 -8.01 -6.53 -14.07
CA SER A 64 -7.61 -5.18 -14.47
C SER A 64 -7.55 -5.01 -15.99
N LEU A 65 -7.62 -6.09 -16.76
CA LEU A 65 -7.46 -6.08 -18.22
C LEU A 65 -8.74 -5.70 -18.94
N VAL A 66 -8.60 -4.95 -20.02
CA VAL A 66 -9.68 -4.63 -20.96
C VAL A 66 -9.65 -5.65 -22.11
N GLY A 67 -10.71 -6.44 -22.27
CA GLY A 67 -10.74 -7.55 -23.21
C GLY A 67 -10.41 -7.17 -24.67
N THR A 68 -10.88 -6.02 -25.15
CA THR A 68 -10.57 -5.54 -26.50
C THR A 68 -9.08 -5.21 -26.69
N GLU A 69 -8.41 -4.70 -25.64
CA GLU A 69 -6.97 -4.43 -25.68
C GLU A 69 -6.15 -5.73 -25.62
N VAL A 70 -6.63 -6.75 -24.89
CA VAL A 70 -6.02 -8.08 -24.86
C VAL A 70 -6.06 -8.73 -26.25
N LEU A 71 -7.19 -8.64 -26.95
CA LEU A 71 -7.36 -9.17 -28.30
C LEU A 71 -6.51 -8.45 -29.35
N ALA A 72 -6.10 -7.21 -29.07
CA ALA A 72 -5.26 -6.41 -29.95
C ALA A 72 -3.74 -6.61 -29.72
N LEU A 73 -3.34 -7.46 -28.75
CA LEU A 73 -1.94 -7.70 -28.46
C LEU A 73 -1.23 -8.40 -29.63
N SER A 74 0.02 -8.04 -29.85
CA SER A 74 0.91 -8.80 -30.74
C SER A 74 1.16 -10.22 -30.18
N ALA A 75 1.56 -11.15 -31.05
CA ALA A 75 1.90 -12.51 -30.61
C ALA A 75 2.95 -12.54 -29.51
N ALA A 76 3.98 -11.69 -29.58
CA ALA A 76 5.01 -11.59 -28.55
C ALA A 76 4.46 -11.06 -27.21
N ALA A 77 3.59 -10.05 -27.25
CA ALA A 77 2.96 -9.50 -26.06
C ALA A 77 1.99 -10.51 -25.41
N SER A 78 1.25 -11.27 -26.23
CA SER A 78 0.36 -12.34 -25.74
C SER A 78 1.16 -13.46 -25.05
N GLN A 79 2.29 -13.87 -25.61
CA GLN A 79 3.19 -14.85 -24.97
C GLN A 79 3.77 -14.33 -23.66
N ALA A 80 4.19 -13.07 -23.62
CA ALA A 80 4.67 -12.44 -22.38
C ALA A 80 3.58 -12.41 -21.30
N LEU A 81 2.33 -12.06 -21.67
CA LEU A 81 1.18 -12.11 -20.77
C LEU A 81 0.98 -13.51 -20.18
N LEU A 82 1.01 -14.55 -20.99
CA LEU A 82 0.90 -15.94 -20.53
C LEU A 82 2.03 -16.33 -19.57
N ILE A 83 3.27 -15.96 -19.88
CA ILE A 83 4.42 -16.27 -19.02
C ILE A 83 4.28 -15.61 -17.65
N TYR A 84 4.00 -14.31 -17.62
CA TYR A 84 3.86 -13.59 -16.34
C TYR A 84 2.66 -14.10 -15.53
N PHE A 85 1.57 -14.49 -16.19
CA PHE A 85 0.33 -14.84 -15.51
C PHE A 85 0.14 -16.34 -15.26
N SER A 86 1.12 -17.18 -15.61
CA SER A 86 1.04 -18.63 -15.37
C SER A 86 1.27 -19.05 -13.92
N GLY A 87 1.87 -18.19 -13.09
CA GLY A 87 2.38 -18.54 -11.77
C GLY A 87 1.42 -18.31 -10.59
N GLY A 88 0.15 -17.93 -10.82
CA GLY A 88 -0.83 -17.68 -9.75
C GLY A 88 -0.64 -16.38 -8.99
N SER A 89 0.59 -15.90 -8.79
CA SER A 89 0.93 -14.61 -8.20
C SER A 89 2.22 -14.05 -8.79
N LEU A 90 2.38 -12.73 -8.69
CA LEU A 90 3.57 -12.01 -9.13
C LEU A 90 4.15 -11.20 -7.97
N ASP A 91 5.47 -11.26 -7.81
CA ASP A 91 6.20 -10.37 -6.91
C ASP A 91 6.43 -9.02 -7.62
N THR A 92 5.56 -8.07 -7.35
CA THR A 92 5.63 -6.73 -7.92
C THR A 92 6.59 -5.81 -7.16
N SER A 93 7.28 -6.29 -6.11
CA SER A 93 8.41 -5.59 -5.51
C SER A 93 9.61 -5.54 -6.46
N ASN A 94 9.73 -6.52 -7.35
CA ASN A 94 10.77 -6.57 -8.38
C ASN A 94 10.48 -5.57 -9.51
N ALA A 95 11.39 -4.61 -9.71
CA ALA A 95 11.26 -3.56 -10.73
C ALA A 95 11.18 -4.13 -12.15
N ASN A 96 11.90 -5.23 -12.45
CA ASN A 96 11.87 -5.86 -13.77
C ASN A 96 10.51 -6.51 -14.06
N VAL A 97 9.88 -7.11 -13.04
CA VAL A 97 8.51 -7.65 -13.16
C VAL A 97 7.52 -6.54 -13.49
N ARG A 98 7.57 -5.41 -12.77
CA ARG A 98 6.71 -4.25 -13.05
C ARG A 98 6.93 -3.69 -14.45
N ALA A 99 8.19 -3.53 -14.86
CA ALA A 99 8.53 -3.04 -16.19
C ALA A 99 8.04 -4.01 -17.28
N GLY A 100 8.20 -5.32 -17.07
CA GLY A 100 7.71 -6.35 -17.98
C GLY A 100 6.20 -6.32 -18.14
N ILE A 101 5.45 -6.27 -17.05
CA ILE A 101 3.98 -6.14 -17.06
C ILE A 101 3.56 -4.87 -17.80
N ALA A 102 4.20 -3.74 -17.50
CA ALA A 102 3.89 -2.47 -18.14
C ALA A 102 4.22 -2.46 -19.66
N ALA A 103 5.18 -3.28 -20.09
CA ALA A 103 5.58 -3.37 -21.49
C ALA A 103 4.64 -4.23 -22.34
N ILE A 104 3.79 -5.08 -21.75
CA ILE A 104 2.82 -5.92 -22.48
C ILE A 104 1.82 -5.06 -23.23
N PHE A 105 1.39 -3.97 -22.66
CA PHE A 105 0.43 -3.04 -23.23
C PHE A 105 1.09 -1.72 -23.65
N ALA A 106 0.67 -1.15 -24.76
CA ALA A 106 1.16 0.13 -25.22
C ALA A 106 0.91 1.25 -24.20
N ALA A 107 1.76 2.27 -24.21
CA ALA A 107 1.53 3.48 -23.42
C ALA A 107 0.17 4.11 -23.79
N GLY A 108 -0.62 4.51 -22.77
CA GLY A 108 -1.93 5.12 -22.97
C GLY A 108 -3.11 4.14 -23.04
N THR A 109 -2.86 2.82 -23.01
CA THR A 109 -3.96 1.84 -22.89
C THR A 109 -4.53 1.80 -21.49
N THR A 110 -5.83 1.49 -21.38
CA THR A 110 -6.53 1.37 -20.09
C THR A 110 -6.02 0.18 -19.29
N SER A 111 -5.75 -0.96 -19.94
CA SER A 111 -5.16 -2.13 -19.28
C SER A 111 -3.82 -1.82 -18.64
N ARG A 112 -2.94 -1.06 -19.31
CA ARG A 112 -1.67 -0.62 -18.72
C ARG A 112 -1.88 0.25 -17.49
N ALA A 113 -2.78 1.22 -17.56
CA ALA A 113 -3.09 2.10 -16.43
C ALA A 113 -3.64 1.32 -15.24
N ASN A 114 -4.57 0.39 -15.50
CA ASN A 114 -5.16 -0.48 -14.49
C ASN A 114 -4.14 -1.43 -13.86
N LEU A 115 -3.26 -2.05 -14.66
CA LEU A 115 -2.19 -2.93 -14.16
C LEU A 115 -1.22 -2.17 -13.25
N VAL A 116 -0.80 -0.96 -13.66
CA VAL A 116 0.06 -0.10 -12.82
C VAL A 116 -0.64 0.25 -11.51
N ALA A 117 -1.93 0.54 -11.55
CA ALA A 117 -2.71 0.81 -10.33
C ALA A 117 -2.88 -0.43 -9.44
N ALA A 118 -3.00 -1.62 -10.03
CA ALA A 118 -3.19 -2.89 -9.30
C ALA A 118 -1.91 -3.38 -8.59
N VAL A 119 -0.72 -2.97 -9.05
CA VAL A 119 0.55 -3.32 -8.40
C VAL A 119 0.95 -2.34 -7.30
N ASP A 120 0.19 -1.28 -7.11
CA ASP A 120 0.38 -0.31 -6.04
C ASP A 120 -0.70 -0.48 -4.96
N ARG A 121 -0.33 -0.20 -3.71
CA ARG A 121 -1.28 -0.03 -2.61
C ARG A 121 -1.02 1.28 -1.86
N PHE A 122 -2.00 1.78 -1.19
CA PHE A 122 -1.77 2.89 -0.27
C PHE A 122 -1.03 2.41 0.99
N GLN A 123 -0.07 3.20 1.43
CA GLN A 123 0.55 3.01 2.75
C GLN A 123 -0.43 3.42 3.85
N SER A 124 -0.32 2.74 4.98
CA SER A 124 -0.87 3.24 6.23
C SER A 124 -0.01 4.38 6.77
N ARG A 125 -0.53 5.14 7.72
CA ARG A 125 0.24 6.22 8.34
C ARG A 125 1.40 5.67 9.18
N ALA A 126 1.21 4.51 9.82
CA ALA A 126 2.27 3.77 10.50
C ALA A 126 3.44 3.43 9.56
N GLU A 127 3.13 2.95 8.36
CA GLU A 127 4.15 2.63 7.36
C GLU A 127 4.89 3.86 6.82
N VAL A 128 4.20 4.98 6.65
CA VAL A 128 4.84 6.24 6.21
C VAL A 128 5.84 6.75 7.24
N LEU A 129 5.53 6.62 8.52
CA LEU A 129 6.38 7.13 9.60
C LEU A 129 7.54 6.20 9.94
N PHE A 130 7.33 4.89 9.90
CA PHE A 130 8.25 3.92 10.47
C PHE A 130 8.75 2.85 9.50
N GLY A 131 8.27 2.87 8.26
CA GLY A 131 8.68 1.95 7.19
C GLY A 131 7.59 0.96 6.79
N THR A 132 7.69 0.50 5.55
CA THR A 132 6.72 -0.42 4.93
C THR A 132 6.55 -1.70 5.75
N GLY A 133 5.31 -2.10 5.99
CA GLY A 133 4.94 -3.29 6.75
C GLY A 133 4.89 -3.09 8.27
N VAL A 134 5.22 -1.90 8.78
CA VAL A 134 5.08 -1.60 10.21
C VAL A 134 3.60 -1.50 10.57
N VAL A 135 3.24 -2.21 11.62
CA VAL A 135 1.90 -2.20 12.24
C VAL A 135 2.04 -1.81 13.70
N LEU A 136 1.29 -0.81 14.12
CA LEU A 136 1.28 -0.32 15.49
C LEU A 136 0.14 -0.96 16.28
N ASP A 137 0.36 -1.16 17.57
CA ASP A 137 -0.67 -1.64 18.48
C ASP A 137 -1.07 -0.56 19.52
N GLN A 138 -2.02 -0.91 20.37
CA GLN A 138 -2.49 0.00 21.43
C GLN A 138 -1.40 0.38 22.44
N ARG A 139 -0.38 -0.51 22.63
CA ARG A 139 0.73 -0.26 23.54
C ARG A 139 1.68 0.81 22.97
N ASP A 140 1.95 0.76 21.66
CA ASP A 140 2.76 1.78 21.00
C ASP A 140 2.13 3.17 21.16
N VAL A 141 0.81 3.27 20.96
CA VAL A 141 0.04 4.51 21.18
C VAL A 141 0.03 4.91 22.64
N SER A 142 -0.13 3.96 23.58
CA SER A 142 -0.10 4.20 25.02
C SER A 142 1.24 4.78 25.44
N LEU A 143 2.34 4.18 24.99
CA LEU A 143 3.70 4.67 25.29
C LEU A 143 3.94 6.06 24.71
N ALA A 144 3.52 6.29 23.45
CA ALA A 144 3.70 7.59 22.80
C ALA A 144 2.93 8.72 23.50
N LEU A 145 1.69 8.45 23.94
CA LEU A 145 0.83 9.42 24.59
C LEU A 145 0.97 9.46 26.14
N ASN A 146 1.84 8.62 26.70
CA ASN A 146 1.99 8.45 28.15
C ASN A 146 0.65 8.18 28.87
N ARG A 147 -0.15 7.25 28.32
CA ARG A 147 -1.47 6.86 28.81
C ARG A 147 -1.45 5.41 29.34
N ALA A 148 -2.43 5.06 30.17
CA ALA A 148 -2.67 3.66 30.50
C ALA A 148 -3.11 2.84 29.27
N VAL A 149 -2.71 1.58 29.23
CA VAL A 149 -3.07 0.63 28.16
C VAL A 149 -4.53 0.16 28.33
#